data_1029814c8a27d926bebcec88c1dc66c7
#
_entry.id   1029814c8a27d926bebcec88c1dc66c7
#
_cell.length_a   1.000
_cell.length_b   1.000
_cell.length_c   1.000
_cell.angle_alpha   90.00
_cell.angle_beta   90.00
_cell.angle_gamma   90.00
#
_symmetry.space_group_name_H-M   'P 1'
#
loop_
_entity.id
_entity.type
_entity.pdbx_description
1 polymer ?
#
loop_
_entity_poly.entity_id
_entity_poly.type
_entity_poly.pdbx_seq_one_letter_code
_entity_poly.pdbx_strand_id
1 'polypeptide(L)'
;MMRKAKNARPSSTQQVKPLTWKRVPDQGVLVITGHRGEGKSALGWWLAQEMNRRTKKPVVAFGIPKEAQAHLPKRGFGRGGIQYIHDLTALATLKPSIVICDEAAFIANSRRAMSKENQEWLKLIAVARHKDHLLIFIHQHSRQLDVQILMDADLVLMKRPTMLHLRAAKGIFEPEIEEAFHLFSDMTGSTKKKVYVVDYHYGNATMLKASMPTWWNDKISKSYSTVDLLS
;
A
#
# COMPACT_ATOMS: atom_id res chain seq x y z
N MET A 1 -7.32 -25.83 -41.19
CA MET A 1 -6.37 -24.71 -41.37
C MET A 1 -6.78 -23.57 -40.45
N MET A 2 -6.22 -23.50 -39.27
CA MET A 2 -6.49 -22.42 -38.29
C MET A 2 -5.44 -21.32 -38.43
N ARG A 3 -5.85 -20.12 -38.79
CA ARG A 3 -5.00 -18.93 -38.87
C ARG A 3 -4.64 -18.46 -37.46
N LYS A 4 -3.35 -18.52 -37.12
CA LYS A 4 -2.79 -17.87 -35.91
C LYS A 4 -2.92 -16.35 -36.05
N ALA A 5 -3.73 -15.73 -35.23
CA ALA A 5 -3.75 -14.28 -35.09
C ALA A 5 -2.42 -13.83 -34.45
N LYS A 6 -1.60 -13.09 -35.18
CA LYS A 6 -0.44 -12.38 -34.67
C LYS A 6 -0.93 -11.20 -33.85
N ASN A 7 -0.81 -11.29 -32.54
CA ASN A 7 -0.92 -10.11 -31.65
C ASN A 7 0.25 -9.18 -31.93
N ALA A 8 0.03 -8.19 -32.76
CA ALA A 8 0.95 -7.08 -32.94
C ALA A 8 0.89 -6.18 -31.71
N ARG A 9 1.99 -6.12 -30.95
CA ARG A 9 2.20 -5.08 -29.94
C ARG A 9 2.19 -3.73 -30.64
N PRO A 10 1.49 -2.70 -30.09
CA PRO A 10 1.55 -1.37 -30.68
C PRO A 10 2.97 -0.82 -30.52
N SER A 11 3.63 -0.54 -31.65
CA SER A 11 4.90 0.16 -31.72
C SER A 11 4.66 1.68 -31.61
N SER A 12 4.50 2.18 -30.40
CA SER A 12 4.78 3.59 -30.11
C SER A 12 5.80 3.60 -28.99
N THR A 13 7.05 3.86 -29.34
CA THR A 13 8.16 4.10 -28.41
C THR A 13 7.95 5.46 -27.73
N GLN A 14 6.88 5.60 -26.93
CA GLN A 14 6.87 6.62 -25.91
C GLN A 14 7.95 6.21 -24.90
N GLN A 15 9.03 6.98 -24.82
CA GLN A 15 10.02 6.81 -23.77
C GLN A 15 9.33 6.94 -22.42
N VAL A 16 8.98 5.80 -21.82
CA VAL A 16 8.37 5.75 -20.49
C VAL A 16 9.41 6.28 -19.52
N LYS A 17 9.15 7.46 -18.97
CA LYS A 17 10.07 8.08 -17.99
C LYS A 17 10.24 7.16 -16.79
N PRO A 18 11.46 6.96 -16.27
CA PRO A 18 11.71 6.06 -15.16
C PRO A 18 10.88 6.45 -13.94
N LEU A 19 10.30 5.46 -13.27
CA LEU A 19 9.54 5.64 -12.04
C LEU A 19 10.49 6.09 -10.92
N THR A 20 10.09 7.13 -10.18
CA THR A 20 10.81 7.66 -9.03
C THR A 20 9.83 8.06 -7.94
N TRP A 21 10.29 8.25 -6.72
CA TRP A 21 9.44 8.72 -5.62
C TRP A 21 8.73 10.05 -5.89
N LYS A 22 9.30 10.89 -6.74
CA LYS A 22 8.67 12.16 -7.16
C LYS A 22 7.40 11.96 -7.99
N ARG A 23 7.21 10.78 -8.58
CA ARG A 23 6.06 10.44 -9.43
C ARG A 23 4.92 9.73 -8.68
N VAL A 24 5.08 9.49 -7.38
CA VAL A 24 3.98 9.01 -6.56
C VAL A 24 2.83 10.00 -6.64
N PRO A 25 1.60 9.58 -6.98
CA PRO A 25 0.46 10.48 -7.13
C PRO A 25 0.08 11.16 -5.81
N ASP A 26 -0.49 12.36 -5.91
CA ASP A 26 -0.92 13.13 -4.74
C ASP A 26 -2.30 12.70 -4.23
N GLN A 27 -2.99 11.89 -5.00
CA GLN A 27 -4.31 11.30 -4.71
C GLN A 27 -4.42 9.92 -5.35
N GLY A 28 -5.41 9.14 -4.93
CA GLY A 28 -5.64 7.81 -5.45
C GLY A 28 -5.29 6.70 -4.45
N VAL A 29 -4.88 5.55 -4.95
CA VAL A 29 -4.70 4.32 -4.16
C VAL A 29 -3.30 3.77 -4.32
N LEU A 30 -2.58 3.63 -3.22
CA LEU A 30 -1.31 2.93 -3.13
C LEU A 30 -1.49 1.65 -2.31
N VAL A 31 -0.99 0.54 -2.81
CA VAL A 31 -1.01 -0.74 -2.10
C VAL A 31 0.42 -1.17 -1.79
N ILE A 32 0.71 -1.45 -0.51
CA ILE A 32 2.00 -1.98 -0.05
C ILE A 32 1.80 -3.42 0.39
N THR A 33 2.47 -4.35 -0.27
CA THR A 33 2.37 -5.78 0.02
C THR A 33 3.74 -6.44 0.19
N GLY A 34 3.78 -7.69 0.64
CA GLY A 34 5.00 -8.48 0.81
C GLY A 34 5.07 -9.18 2.16
N HIS A 35 6.13 -9.96 2.38
CA HIS A 35 6.28 -10.81 3.56
C HIS A 35 6.35 -10.03 4.88
N ARG A 36 5.92 -10.69 5.97
CA ARG A 36 6.02 -10.15 7.34
C ARG A 36 7.48 -9.80 7.69
N GLY A 37 7.69 -8.66 8.36
CA GLY A 37 9.04 -8.24 8.78
C GLY A 37 9.87 -7.54 7.70
N GLU A 38 9.38 -7.40 6.48
CA GLU A 38 10.10 -6.73 5.37
C GLU A 38 9.97 -5.19 5.39
N GLY A 39 9.34 -4.61 6.41
CA GLY A 39 9.28 -3.15 6.60
C GLY A 39 8.17 -2.45 5.82
N LYS A 40 7.04 -3.11 5.57
CA LYS A 40 5.87 -2.52 4.89
C LYS A 40 5.31 -1.32 5.63
N SER A 41 5.00 -1.46 6.93
CA SER A 41 4.45 -0.39 7.75
C SER A 41 5.40 0.80 7.84
N ALA A 42 6.72 0.54 7.97
CA ALA A 42 7.74 1.59 7.94
C ALA A 42 7.74 2.35 6.62
N LEU A 43 7.62 1.64 5.48
CA LEU A 43 7.52 2.26 4.17
C LEU A 43 6.23 3.09 4.03
N GLY A 44 5.09 2.57 4.47
CA GLY A 44 3.81 3.28 4.43
C GLY A 44 3.85 4.59 5.23
N TRP A 45 4.40 4.56 6.42
CA TRP A 45 4.56 5.75 7.24
C TRP A 45 5.57 6.76 6.67
N TRP A 46 6.66 6.26 6.08
CA TRP A 46 7.59 7.13 5.36
C TRP A 46 6.90 7.83 4.18
N LEU A 47 6.14 7.09 3.38
CA LEU A 47 5.36 7.66 2.29
C LEU A 47 4.33 8.68 2.79
N ALA A 48 3.58 8.35 3.84
CA ALA A 48 2.60 9.28 4.41
C ALA A 48 3.27 10.59 4.87
N GLN A 49 4.44 10.51 5.51
CA GLN A 49 5.20 11.67 5.94
C GLN A 49 5.71 12.49 4.76
N GLU A 50 6.26 11.84 3.74
CA GLU A 50 6.79 12.51 2.55
C GLU A 50 5.68 13.17 1.74
N MET A 51 4.53 12.50 1.59
CA MET A 51 3.36 13.05 0.92
C MET A 51 2.74 14.22 1.70
N ASN A 52 2.69 14.14 3.04
CA ASN A 52 2.28 15.28 3.88
C ASN A 52 3.21 16.48 3.70
N ARG A 53 4.52 16.24 3.65
CA ARG A 53 5.51 17.30 3.41
C ARG A 53 5.31 17.97 2.04
N ARG A 54 4.99 17.17 1.01
CA ARG A 54 4.82 17.62 -0.38
C ARG A 54 3.49 18.32 -0.61
N THR A 55 2.39 17.72 -0.16
CA THR A 55 1.02 18.16 -0.48
C THR A 55 0.38 19.05 0.59
N LYS A 56 0.94 19.03 1.82
CA LYS A 56 0.35 19.65 3.02
C LYS A 56 -0.97 19.03 3.45
N LYS A 57 -1.43 17.94 2.83
CA LYS A 57 -2.61 17.20 3.25
C LYS A 57 -2.40 16.60 4.65
N PRO A 58 -3.39 16.66 5.56
CA PRO A 58 -3.29 16.02 6.88
C PRO A 58 -3.14 14.51 6.74
N VAL A 59 -2.50 13.88 7.74
CA VAL A 59 -2.36 12.43 7.80
C VAL A 59 -3.42 11.87 8.74
N VAL A 60 -4.17 10.91 8.22
CA VAL A 60 -5.21 10.18 8.94
C VAL A 60 -4.79 8.70 9.01
N ALA A 61 -4.84 8.12 10.18
CA ALA A 61 -4.53 6.72 10.42
C ALA A 61 -5.81 5.96 10.78
N PHE A 62 -6.16 4.97 9.95
CA PHE A 62 -7.34 4.15 10.13
C PHE A 62 -6.99 2.83 10.82
N GLY A 63 -7.73 2.49 11.88
CA GLY A 63 -7.66 1.19 12.54
C GLY A 63 -6.33 0.89 13.24
N ILE A 64 -5.54 1.91 13.55
CA ILE A 64 -4.26 1.72 14.24
C ILE A 64 -4.52 1.42 15.73
N PRO A 65 -3.98 0.32 16.29
CA PRO A 65 -4.12 -0.04 17.70
C PRO A 65 -3.64 1.08 18.64
N LYS A 66 -4.33 1.27 19.78
CA LYS A 66 -3.99 2.32 20.76
C LYS A 66 -2.54 2.22 21.23
N GLU A 67 -2.04 1.01 21.42
CA GLU A 67 -0.66 0.72 21.81
C GLU A 67 0.33 1.25 20.75
N ALA A 68 0.02 1.05 19.48
CA ALA A 68 0.83 1.58 18.38
C ALA A 68 0.74 3.10 18.29
N GLN A 69 -0.43 3.68 18.52
CA GLN A 69 -0.62 5.15 18.54
C GLN A 69 0.27 5.83 19.58
N ALA A 70 0.46 5.21 20.76
CA ALA A 70 1.30 5.74 21.82
C ALA A 70 2.78 5.87 21.43
N HIS A 71 3.24 5.07 20.47
CA HIS A 71 4.62 5.06 19.99
C HIS A 71 4.83 5.88 18.71
N LEU A 72 3.75 6.30 18.05
CA LEU A 72 3.86 7.15 16.86
C LEU A 72 4.21 8.60 17.25
N PRO A 73 4.92 9.34 16.40
CA PRO A 73 5.39 10.66 16.75
C PRO A 73 4.24 11.66 16.81
N LYS A 74 4.22 12.49 17.84
CA LYS A 74 3.28 13.60 17.98
C LYS A 74 3.58 14.79 17.06
N ARG A 75 4.77 14.83 16.44
CA ARG A 75 5.25 15.90 15.55
C ARG A 75 5.76 15.32 14.26
N GLY A 76 5.90 16.14 13.22
CA GLY A 76 6.45 15.71 11.93
C GLY A 76 5.41 15.44 10.83
N PHE A 77 4.12 15.63 11.15
CA PHE A 77 2.99 15.49 10.22
C PHE A 77 2.19 16.80 10.10
N GLY A 78 2.89 17.93 9.97
CA GLY A 78 2.27 19.23 9.89
C GLY A 78 1.70 19.71 11.23
N ARG A 79 0.88 20.80 11.21
CA ARG A 79 0.31 21.41 12.42
C ARG A 79 -0.70 20.52 13.14
N GLY A 80 -1.39 19.62 12.42
CA GLY A 80 -2.46 18.77 12.96
C GLY A 80 -1.98 17.43 13.53
N GLY A 81 -0.70 17.06 13.34
CA GLY A 81 -0.21 15.75 13.73
C GLY A 81 -0.87 14.60 12.93
N ILE A 82 -1.05 13.44 13.57
CA ILE A 82 -1.76 12.29 13.02
C ILE A 82 -3.16 12.25 13.63
N GLN A 83 -4.20 12.25 12.79
CA GLN A 83 -5.58 12.03 13.21
C GLN A 83 -5.86 10.52 13.17
N TYR A 84 -6.45 9.98 14.23
CA TYR A 84 -6.82 8.57 14.32
C TYR A 84 -8.32 8.42 14.14
N ILE A 85 -8.74 7.50 13.28
CA ILE A 85 -10.14 7.16 13.07
C ILE A 85 -10.31 5.63 13.10
N HIS A 86 -11.49 5.20 13.56
CA HIS A 86 -11.85 3.78 13.65
C HIS A 86 -13.13 3.45 12.88
N ASP A 87 -13.76 4.46 12.29
CA ASP A 87 -14.98 4.33 11.50
C ASP A 87 -14.75 4.86 10.09
N LEU A 88 -15.10 4.04 9.09
CA LEU A 88 -14.99 4.38 7.67
C LEU A 88 -15.91 5.55 7.28
N THR A 89 -17.06 5.71 7.95
CA THR A 89 -17.97 6.81 7.66
C THR A 89 -17.33 8.17 7.91
N ALA A 90 -16.40 8.25 8.88
CA ALA A 90 -15.63 9.46 9.13
C ALA A 90 -14.80 9.92 7.92
N LEU A 91 -14.32 8.98 7.09
CA LEU A 91 -13.55 9.31 5.88
C LEU A 91 -14.38 10.12 4.88
N ALA A 92 -15.69 9.87 4.81
CA ALA A 92 -16.58 10.58 3.91
C ALA A 92 -16.70 12.08 4.24
N THR A 93 -16.39 12.48 5.46
CA THR A 93 -16.48 13.87 5.93
C THR A 93 -15.14 14.60 5.99
N LEU A 94 -14.03 13.87 5.81
CA LEU A 94 -12.69 14.45 5.85
C LEU A 94 -12.43 15.39 4.67
N LYS A 95 -11.62 16.42 4.92
CA LYS A 95 -10.94 17.19 3.88
C LYS A 95 -9.93 16.31 3.15
N PRO A 96 -9.44 16.71 1.94
CA PRO A 96 -8.38 15.99 1.24
C PRO A 96 -7.25 15.58 2.18
N SER A 97 -7.02 14.28 2.33
CA SER A 97 -6.14 13.71 3.36
C SER A 97 -5.29 12.57 2.80
N ILE A 98 -4.20 12.27 3.48
CA ILE A 98 -3.43 11.04 3.29
C ILE A 98 -3.92 10.05 4.34
N VAL A 99 -4.54 8.96 3.90
CA VAL A 99 -5.12 7.95 4.78
C VAL A 99 -4.25 6.71 4.75
N ILE A 100 -3.68 6.35 5.89
CA ILE A 100 -2.91 5.12 6.05
C ILE A 100 -3.78 4.06 6.73
N CYS A 101 -3.89 2.91 6.07
CA CYS A 101 -4.66 1.75 6.53
C CYS A 101 -3.70 0.57 6.68
N ASP A 102 -3.39 0.16 7.90
CA ASP A 102 -2.54 -1.02 8.14
C ASP A 102 -3.40 -2.27 8.37
N GLU A 103 -2.82 -3.44 8.16
CA GLU A 103 -3.47 -4.77 8.16
C GLU A 103 -4.39 -5.02 9.36
N ALA A 104 -4.04 -4.51 10.53
CA ALA A 104 -4.85 -4.61 11.73
C ALA A 104 -6.29 -4.09 11.55
N ALA A 105 -6.47 -3.06 10.72
CA ALA A 105 -7.78 -2.50 10.42
C ALA A 105 -8.67 -3.46 9.61
N PHE A 106 -8.04 -4.28 8.76
CA PHE A 106 -8.76 -5.24 7.92
C PHE A 106 -9.10 -6.53 8.66
N ILE A 107 -8.21 -7.01 9.55
CA ILE A 107 -8.43 -8.24 10.32
C ILE A 107 -9.60 -8.09 11.30
N ALA A 108 -9.70 -6.94 11.96
CA ALA A 108 -10.81 -6.67 12.87
C ALA A 108 -12.17 -6.74 12.18
N ASN A 109 -12.21 -6.36 10.91
CA ASN A 109 -13.43 -6.27 10.13
C ASN A 109 -13.70 -7.52 9.28
N SER A 110 -12.66 -8.25 8.85
CA SER A 110 -12.79 -9.42 7.96
C SER A 110 -13.57 -10.61 8.57
N ARG A 111 -13.62 -10.74 9.88
CA ARG A 111 -14.41 -11.80 10.56
C ARG A 111 -15.93 -11.62 10.46
N ARG A 112 -16.40 -10.42 10.10
CA ARG A 112 -17.80 -10.13 9.79
C ARG A 112 -18.06 -9.98 8.29
N ALA A 113 -17.07 -10.32 7.49
CA ALA A 113 -16.85 -9.82 6.15
C ALA A 113 -17.54 -10.60 5.12
N MET A 114 -18.67 -10.65 4.83
CA MET A 114 -19.08 -10.88 3.43
C MET A 114 -20.15 -9.89 2.91
N SER A 115 -20.55 -8.86 3.66
CA SER A 115 -21.72 -8.16 3.17
C SER A 115 -21.69 -6.64 3.10
N LYS A 116 -21.33 -5.94 4.14
CA LYS A 116 -21.45 -4.45 4.11
C LYS A 116 -20.12 -3.73 4.08
N GLU A 117 -19.13 -4.17 4.83
CA GLU A 117 -17.86 -3.46 5.00
C GLU A 117 -17.00 -3.46 3.74
N ASN A 118 -16.95 -4.56 2.98
CA ASN A 118 -16.27 -4.57 1.67
C ASN A 118 -16.92 -3.57 0.70
N GLN A 119 -18.25 -3.46 0.69
CA GLN A 119 -18.94 -2.48 -0.14
C GLN A 119 -18.65 -1.04 0.31
N GLU A 120 -18.45 -0.80 1.61
CA GLU A 120 -18.07 0.50 2.14
C GLU A 120 -16.65 0.88 1.74
N TRP A 121 -15.70 -0.06 1.80
CA TRP A 121 -14.34 0.15 1.29
C TRP A 121 -14.34 0.47 -0.20
N LEU A 122 -15.09 -0.25 -1.01
CA LEU A 122 -15.18 -0.02 -2.45
C LEU A 122 -15.79 1.35 -2.77
N LYS A 123 -16.84 1.73 -2.06
CA LYS A 123 -17.42 3.08 -2.15
C LYS A 123 -16.40 4.14 -1.77
N LEU A 124 -15.61 3.89 -0.74
CA LEU A 124 -14.60 4.81 -0.25
C LEU A 124 -13.47 5.00 -1.25
N ILE A 125 -13.01 3.93 -1.89
CA ILE A 125 -12.00 3.99 -2.95
C ILE A 125 -12.52 4.79 -4.14
N ALA A 126 -13.75 4.53 -4.56
CA ALA A 126 -14.39 5.31 -5.61
C ALA A 126 -14.50 6.80 -5.25
N VAL A 127 -14.78 7.11 -3.98
CA VAL A 127 -14.88 8.49 -3.47
C VAL A 127 -13.51 9.13 -3.26
N ALA A 128 -12.49 8.35 -2.95
CA ALA A 128 -11.15 8.88 -2.62
C ALA A 128 -10.57 9.75 -3.73
N ARG A 129 -10.71 9.35 -4.97
CA ARG A 129 -10.26 10.13 -6.13
C ARG A 129 -11.05 11.42 -6.30
N HIS A 130 -12.38 11.37 -6.09
CA HIS A 130 -13.24 12.56 -6.18
C HIS A 130 -13.02 13.55 -5.05
N LYS A 131 -12.49 13.08 -3.92
CA LYS A 131 -12.20 13.90 -2.74
C LYS A 131 -10.72 14.23 -2.57
N ASP A 132 -9.90 13.94 -3.56
CA ASP A 132 -8.45 14.16 -3.53
C ASP A 132 -7.74 13.48 -2.35
N HIS A 133 -8.27 12.36 -1.84
CA HIS A 133 -7.56 11.56 -0.84
C HIS A 133 -6.46 10.72 -1.48
N LEU A 134 -5.38 10.50 -0.73
CA LEU A 134 -4.39 9.48 -1.02
C LEU A 134 -4.56 8.35 -0.02
N LEU A 135 -4.99 7.17 -0.49
CA LEU A 135 -5.14 5.98 0.34
C LEU A 135 -3.86 5.14 0.26
N ILE A 136 -3.29 4.76 1.39
CA ILE A 136 -2.13 3.89 1.50
C ILE A 136 -2.56 2.63 2.25
N PHE A 137 -2.81 1.56 1.52
CA PHE A 137 -3.14 0.25 2.08
C PHE A 137 -1.87 -0.57 2.33
N ILE A 138 -1.73 -1.12 3.53
CA ILE A 138 -0.61 -1.98 3.90
C ILE A 138 -1.16 -3.37 4.20
N HIS A 139 -0.70 -4.36 3.44
CA HIS A 139 -1.22 -5.72 3.55
C HIS A 139 -0.12 -6.78 3.47
N GLN A 140 -0.28 -7.92 4.17
CA GLN A 140 0.70 -9.02 4.13
C GLN A 140 0.47 -9.95 2.94
N HIS A 141 -0.79 -10.21 2.58
CA HIS A 141 -1.15 -11.17 1.55
C HIS A 141 -2.10 -10.55 0.52
N SER A 142 -1.68 -10.51 -0.74
CA SER A 142 -2.52 -10.02 -1.84
C SER A 142 -3.88 -10.74 -1.96
N ARG A 143 -3.97 -12.00 -1.49
CA ARG A 143 -5.24 -12.76 -1.48
C ARG A 143 -6.32 -12.25 -0.52
N GLN A 144 -5.94 -11.49 0.47
CA GLN A 144 -6.89 -10.97 1.48
C GLN A 144 -7.36 -9.56 1.14
N LEU A 145 -6.66 -8.86 0.25
CA LEU A 145 -7.17 -7.64 -0.36
C LEU A 145 -8.24 -8.01 -1.38
N ASP A 146 -9.35 -7.30 -1.33
CA ASP A 146 -10.35 -7.41 -2.38
C ASP A 146 -9.68 -7.11 -3.73
N VAL A 147 -9.93 -7.97 -4.72
CA VAL A 147 -9.39 -7.83 -6.08
C VAL A 147 -9.70 -6.44 -6.65
N GLN A 148 -10.85 -5.85 -6.29
CA GLN A 148 -11.21 -4.51 -6.74
C GLN A 148 -10.28 -3.43 -6.18
N ILE A 149 -9.84 -3.52 -4.91
CA ILE A 149 -8.87 -2.57 -4.33
C ILE A 149 -7.56 -2.61 -5.14
N LEU A 150 -7.17 -3.81 -5.54
CA LEU A 150 -5.96 -3.99 -6.34
C LEU A 150 -6.14 -3.46 -7.77
N MET A 151 -7.31 -3.66 -8.38
CA MET A 151 -7.62 -3.14 -9.71
C MET A 151 -7.71 -1.61 -9.75
N ASP A 152 -8.08 -1.00 -8.63
CA ASP A 152 -8.14 0.46 -8.47
C ASP A 152 -6.81 1.07 -8.00
N ALA A 153 -5.78 0.26 -7.75
CA ALA A 153 -4.48 0.74 -7.32
C ALA A 153 -3.75 1.51 -8.43
N ASP A 154 -3.32 2.73 -8.14
CA ASP A 154 -2.47 3.51 -9.03
C ASP A 154 -1.03 2.99 -8.99
N LEU A 155 -0.53 2.62 -7.79
CA LEU A 155 0.76 1.98 -7.60
C LEU A 155 0.64 0.78 -6.65
N VAL A 156 1.34 -0.30 -7.00
CA VAL A 156 1.57 -1.43 -6.10
C VAL A 156 3.05 -1.48 -5.72
N LEU A 157 3.33 -1.44 -4.42
CA LEU A 157 4.66 -1.44 -3.84
C LEU A 157 4.92 -2.78 -3.16
N MET A 158 5.74 -3.61 -3.77
CA MET A 158 6.02 -4.96 -3.29
C MET A 158 7.34 -5.00 -2.53
N LYS A 159 7.26 -5.29 -1.23
CA LYS A 159 8.40 -5.74 -0.44
C LYS A 159 8.65 -7.20 -0.76
N ARG A 160 9.83 -7.73 -0.39
CA ARG A 160 10.25 -9.09 -0.74
C ARG A 160 9.09 -10.10 -0.59
N PRO A 161 8.64 -10.73 -1.66
CA PRO A 161 7.69 -11.84 -1.60
C PRO A 161 8.40 -13.13 -1.18
N THR A 162 7.64 -14.14 -0.78
CA THR A 162 8.13 -15.50 -0.52
C THR A 162 7.64 -16.47 -1.58
N MET A 163 8.19 -17.69 -1.61
CA MET A 163 7.70 -18.76 -2.46
C MET A 163 6.21 -19.06 -2.24
N LEU A 164 5.70 -18.86 -1.01
CA LEU A 164 4.27 -19.03 -0.73
C LEU A 164 3.44 -17.93 -1.40
N HIS A 165 3.93 -16.70 -1.46
CA HIS A 165 3.28 -15.62 -2.19
C HIS A 165 3.21 -15.95 -3.68
N LEU A 166 4.30 -16.44 -4.27
CA LEU A 166 4.36 -16.85 -5.66
C LEU A 166 3.37 -17.99 -5.96
N ARG A 167 3.35 -19.05 -5.16
CA ARG A 167 2.40 -20.18 -5.32
C ARG A 167 0.94 -19.76 -5.09
N ALA A 168 0.74 -18.73 -4.28
CA ALA A 168 -0.58 -18.20 -3.97
C ALA A 168 -1.05 -17.14 -4.97
N ALA A 169 -0.14 -16.55 -5.74
CA ALA A 169 -0.43 -15.55 -6.75
C ALA A 169 -1.04 -16.21 -7.98
N LYS A 170 -2.33 -16.49 -7.93
CA LYS A 170 -3.09 -16.89 -9.11
C LYS A 170 -3.94 -15.72 -9.56
N GLY A 171 -3.72 -15.23 -10.77
CA GLY A 171 -4.55 -14.17 -11.35
C GLY A 171 -3.79 -12.88 -11.66
N ILE A 172 -4.40 -11.74 -11.36
CA ILE A 172 -4.04 -10.42 -11.92
C ILE A 172 -2.60 -9.97 -11.64
N PHE A 173 -2.00 -10.38 -10.50
CA PHE A 173 -0.64 -9.95 -10.09
C PHE A 173 0.42 -11.04 -10.14
N GLU A 174 0.11 -12.17 -10.74
CA GLU A 174 1.04 -13.30 -10.82
C GLU A 174 2.36 -12.91 -11.50
N PRO A 175 2.35 -12.23 -12.67
CA PRO A 175 3.58 -11.83 -13.35
C PRO A 175 4.46 -10.88 -12.53
N GLU A 176 3.84 -9.90 -11.87
CA GLU A 176 4.57 -8.89 -11.09
C GLU A 176 5.14 -9.48 -9.80
N ILE A 177 4.42 -10.42 -9.17
CA ILE A 177 4.92 -11.13 -7.98
C ILE A 177 6.07 -12.06 -8.36
N GLU A 178 5.99 -12.72 -9.51
CA GLU A 178 7.06 -13.58 -10.04
C GLU A 178 8.31 -12.75 -10.32
N GLU A 179 8.17 -11.64 -11.04
CA GLU A 179 9.27 -10.74 -11.33
C GLU A 179 9.90 -10.18 -10.05
N ALA A 180 9.07 -9.70 -9.11
CA ALA A 180 9.54 -9.24 -7.82
C ALA A 180 10.29 -10.35 -7.06
N PHE A 181 9.76 -11.57 -7.05
CA PHE A 181 10.39 -12.71 -6.38
C PHE A 181 11.79 -12.97 -6.94
N HIS A 182 11.96 -13.03 -8.26
CA HIS A 182 13.25 -13.24 -8.89
C HIS A 182 14.22 -12.09 -8.61
N LEU A 183 13.80 -10.84 -8.80
CA LEU A 183 14.62 -9.66 -8.52
C LEU A 183 15.12 -9.62 -7.07
N PHE A 184 14.26 -9.96 -6.10
CA PHE A 184 14.66 -10.01 -4.69
C PHE A 184 15.54 -11.23 -4.36
N SER A 185 15.38 -12.36 -5.07
CA SER A 185 16.18 -13.57 -4.86
C SER A 185 17.62 -13.40 -5.32
N ASP A 186 17.82 -12.61 -6.36
CA ASP A 186 19.15 -12.33 -6.93
C ASP A 186 19.92 -11.25 -6.14
N MET A 187 19.26 -10.62 -5.15
CA MET A 187 19.91 -9.58 -4.37
C MET A 187 20.82 -10.14 -3.28
N THR A 188 22.01 -9.59 -3.18
CA THR A 188 22.91 -9.77 -2.05
C THR A 188 22.65 -8.72 -0.96
N GLY A 189 22.64 -9.14 0.32
CA GLY A 189 22.46 -8.25 1.46
C GLY A 189 21.00 -7.99 1.82
N SER A 190 20.75 -6.89 2.54
CA SER A 190 19.43 -6.60 3.10
C SER A 190 18.42 -6.11 2.08
N THR A 191 17.35 -6.86 1.89
CA THR A 191 16.20 -6.53 1.04
C THR A 191 15.28 -5.46 1.64
N LYS A 192 15.37 -5.22 2.97
CA LYS A 192 14.48 -4.28 3.69
C LYS A 192 14.53 -2.84 3.15
N LYS A 193 15.65 -2.45 2.54
CA LYS A 193 15.81 -1.12 1.91
C LYS A 193 15.43 -1.08 0.43
N LYS A 194 14.74 -2.10 -0.06
CA LYS A 194 14.30 -2.19 -1.45
C LYS A 194 12.79 -2.37 -1.52
N VAL A 195 12.21 -1.93 -2.62
CA VAL A 195 10.80 -2.11 -2.95
C VAL A 195 10.66 -2.18 -4.46
N TYR A 196 9.96 -3.16 -4.96
CA TYR A 196 9.56 -3.27 -6.35
C TYR A 196 8.24 -2.52 -6.51
N VAL A 197 8.20 -1.54 -7.40
CA VAL A 197 7.05 -0.66 -7.60
C VAL A 197 6.51 -0.88 -9.00
N VAL A 198 5.23 -1.15 -9.07
CA VAL A 198 4.47 -1.31 -10.32
C VAL A 198 3.51 -0.13 -10.45
N ASP A 199 3.61 0.56 -11.58
CA ASP A 199 2.73 1.66 -11.96
C ASP A 199 1.79 1.16 -13.06
N TYR A 200 0.56 0.86 -12.68
CA TYR A 200 -0.43 0.33 -13.64
C TYR A 200 -0.99 1.40 -14.56
N HIS A 201 -0.90 2.66 -14.19
CA HIS A 201 -1.38 3.75 -15.03
C HIS A 201 -0.48 3.93 -16.28
N TYR A 202 0.84 3.79 -16.10
CA TYR A 202 1.82 3.93 -17.20
C TYR A 202 2.41 2.61 -17.67
N GLY A 203 2.01 1.48 -17.08
CA GLY A 203 2.53 0.15 -17.42
C GLY A 203 4.04 0.03 -17.17
N ASN A 204 4.53 0.60 -16.08
CA ASN A 204 5.94 0.67 -15.75
C ASN A 204 6.23 0.00 -14.41
N ALA A 205 7.34 -0.74 -14.34
CA ALA A 205 7.77 -1.37 -13.09
C ALA A 205 9.26 -1.16 -12.86
N THR A 206 9.67 -0.98 -11.60
CA THR A 206 11.07 -0.77 -11.26
C THR A 206 11.38 -1.05 -9.80
N MET A 207 12.64 -1.37 -9.51
CA MET A 207 13.14 -1.49 -8.16
C MET A 207 13.61 -0.13 -7.63
N LEU A 208 13.01 0.34 -6.53
CA LEU A 208 13.40 1.56 -5.85
C LEU A 208 14.07 1.28 -4.50
N LYS A 209 14.87 2.24 -4.05
CA LYS A 209 15.36 2.26 -2.68
C LYS A 209 14.21 2.67 -1.75
N ALA A 210 13.80 1.77 -0.86
CA ALA A 210 12.83 2.06 0.19
C ALA A 210 13.50 2.86 1.31
N SER A 211 12.76 3.80 1.86
CA SER A 211 13.15 4.54 3.06
C SER A 211 12.22 4.19 4.22
N MET A 212 12.62 4.53 5.42
CA MET A 212 11.77 4.46 6.62
C MET A 212 11.91 5.76 7.40
N PRO A 213 10.91 6.13 8.19
CA PRO A 213 11.01 7.33 9.01
C PRO A 213 12.16 7.21 10.02
N THR A 214 12.82 8.32 10.32
CA THR A 214 13.92 8.36 11.31
C THR A 214 13.47 7.98 12.72
N TRP A 215 12.19 8.15 13.02
CA TRP A 215 11.57 7.79 14.30
C TRP A 215 11.10 6.33 14.36
N TRP A 216 11.13 5.58 13.25
CA TRP A 216 10.72 4.17 13.23
C TRP A 216 11.70 3.30 14.01
N ASN A 217 11.19 2.45 14.89
CA ASN A 217 11.99 1.55 15.72
C ASN A 217 11.26 0.23 16.00
N ASP A 218 11.94 -0.70 16.65
CA ASP A 218 11.40 -2.03 16.94
C ASP A 218 10.21 -2.01 17.90
N LYS A 219 10.10 -1.01 18.79
CA LYS A 219 8.94 -0.88 19.69
C LYS A 219 7.68 -0.60 18.91
N ILE A 220 7.76 0.32 17.95
CA ILE A 220 6.65 0.63 17.03
C ILE A 220 6.31 -0.62 16.22
N SER A 221 7.31 -1.28 15.64
CA SER A 221 7.07 -2.48 14.83
C SER A 221 6.38 -3.59 15.61
N LYS A 222 6.74 -3.80 16.87
CA LYS A 222 6.14 -4.80 17.75
C LYS A 222 4.72 -4.43 18.19
N SER A 223 4.42 -3.15 18.45
CA SER A 223 3.09 -2.72 18.89
C SER A 223 1.99 -2.94 17.84
N TYR A 224 2.35 -3.10 16.56
CA TYR A 224 1.41 -3.54 15.52
C TYR A 224 1.07 -5.03 15.57
N SER A 225 1.87 -5.84 16.25
CA SER A 225 1.63 -7.28 16.36
C SER A 225 0.76 -7.66 17.57
N THR A 226 0.52 -6.75 18.49
CA THR A 226 -0.36 -6.90 19.65
C THR A 226 -1.82 -6.57 19.33
N VAL A 227 -2.33 -7.07 18.20
CA VAL A 227 -3.78 -7.04 18.00
C VAL A 227 -4.37 -8.11 18.92
N ASP A 228 -5.05 -7.68 19.98
CA ASP A 228 -5.81 -8.58 20.83
C ASP A 228 -6.86 -9.29 19.98
N LEU A 229 -6.59 -10.56 19.68
CA LEU A 229 -7.51 -11.44 18.95
C LEU A 229 -8.69 -11.87 19.81
N LEU A 230 -8.82 -11.32 21.04
CA LEU A 230 -9.76 -11.73 22.08
C LEU A 230 -10.77 -10.65 22.48
N SER A 231 -10.82 -9.53 21.81
CA SER A 231 -11.86 -8.50 22.03
C SER A 231 -12.93 -8.50 20.94
#